data_ce814bf90fb766837fec1385f2895ebb
#
_entry.id   ce814bf90fb766837fec1385f2895ebb
#
_cell.length_a   1.000
_cell.length_b   1.000
_cell.length_c   1.000
_cell.angle_alpha   90.00
_cell.angle_beta   90.00
_cell.angle_gamma   90.00
#
_symmetry.space_group_name_H-M   'P 1'
#
loop_
_entity.id
_entity.type
_entity.pdbx_description
1 polymer ?
#
loop_
_entity_poly.entity_id
_entity_poly.type
_entity_poly.pdbx_seq_one_letter_code
_entity_poly.pdbx_strand_id
1 'polypeptide(L)'
;ALPIWDEFGGIYYVRNIEQLNPQIFEWLNLLDLNVWVILFLMIGVAGFTMISGLLIIIIERTNMIGILKALGADNFTIRKTFLWFAVFLIGKGMLWGNVIGLAFCFIQSQFGIFKLDPENYYVDTVSVSFNIWFFLLINAGTLLASVLMLIGPSFLITKINPASSMRYE
;
A
#
# COMPACT_ATOMS: atom_id res chain seq x y z
N ALA A 1 -17.65 -34.22 -5.91
CA ALA A 1 -19.00 -34.74 -6.01
C ALA A 1 -19.19 -35.75 -4.91
N LEU A 2 -20.03 -35.44 -3.94
CA LEU A 2 -20.34 -36.36 -2.83
C LEU A 2 -21.33 -37.41 -3.31
N PRO A 3 -21.19 -38.68 -2.91
CA PRO A 3 -22.03 -39.80 -3.35
C PRO A 3 -23.42 -39.82 -2.70
N ILE A 4 -23.99 -38.64 -2.47
CA ILE A 4 -25.32 -38.48 -1.86
C ILE A 4 -26.43 -38.60 -2.91
N TRP A 5 -26.08 -38.56 -4.19
CA TRP A 5 -27.03 -38.53 -5.30
C TRP A 5 -27.73 -39.89 -5.51
N ASP A 6 -27.09 -40.99 -5.12
CA ASP A 6 -27.60 -42.32 -5.33
C ASP A 6 -28.61 -42.75 -4.26
N GLU A 7 -28.63 -42.10 -3.07
CA GLU A 7 -29.48 -42.49 -1.95
C GLU A 7 -30.86 -41.81 -1.93
N PHE A 8 -31.03 -40.64 -2.58
CA PHE A 8 -32.24 -39.83 -2.49
C PHE A 8 -33.00 -39.60 -3.81
N GLY A 9 -32.76 -40.45 -4.80
CA GLY A 9 -33.62 -40.58 -6.00
C GLY A 9 -34.17 -39.27 -6.56
N GLY A 10 -33.34 -38.42 -7.16
CA GLY A 10 -33.73 -37.40 -8.15
C GLY A 10 -34.64 -36.23 -7.75
N ILE A 11 -35.10 -36.17 -6.50
CA ILE A 11 -36.09 -35.15 -6.06
C ILE A 11 -35.41 -33.92 -5.38
N TYR A 12 -34.14 -34.03 -4.97
CA TYR A 12 -33.43 -32.98 -4.27
C TYR A 12 -32.39 -32.31 -5.17
N TYR A 13 -32.63 -31.05 -5.51
CA TYR A 13 -31.64 -30.22 -6.19
C TYR A 13 -30.76 -29.55 -5.14
N VAL A 14 -29.50 -29.95 -5.05
CA VAL A 14 -28.50 -29.23 -4.26
C VAL A 14 -28.13 -27.97 -5.04
N ARG A 15 -28.66 -26.83 -4.63
CA ARG A 15 -28.25 -25.53 -5.13
C ARG A 15 -27.24 -24.92 -4.18
N ASN A 16 -26.16 -24.40 -4.71
CA ASN A 16 -25.21 -23.61 -3.95
C ASN A 16 -25.87 -22.31 -3.49
N ILE A 17 -25.53 -21.81 -2.30
CA ILE A 17 -26.06 -20.54 -1.76
C ILE A 17 -25.85 -19.40 -2.76
N GLU A 18 -24.75 -19.44 -3.51
CA GLU A 18 -24.41 -18.52 -4.60
C GLU A 18 -25.47 -18.51 -5.73
N GLN A 19 -26.04 -19.66 -6.04
CA GLN A 19 -27.11 -19.81 -7.05
C GLN A 19 -28.49 -19.42 -6.53
N LEU A 20 -28.68 -19.44 -5.21
CA LEU A 20 -29.94 -19.03 -4.58
C LEU A 20 -30.08 -17.51 -4.46
N ASN A 21 -28.95 -16.80 -4.27
CA ASN A 21 -28.92 -15.35 -4.08
C ASN A 21 -27.80 -14.70 -4.91
N PRO A 22 -27.85 -14.76 -6.24
CA PRO A 22 -26.78 -14.24 -7.10
C PRO A 22 -26.55 -12.74 -6.88
N GLN A 23 -27.59 -11.97 -6.59
CA GLN A 23 -27.51 -10.53 -6.37
C GLN A 23 -26.64 -10.15 -5.17
N ILE A 24 -26.66 -10.94 -4.08
CA ILE A 24 -25.84 -10.68 -2.89
C ILE A 24 -24.36 -10.91 -3.21
N PHE A 25 -24.05 -11.99 -3.95
CA PHE A 25 -22.68 -12.30 -4.32
C PHE A 25 -22.12 -11.34 -5.37
N GLU A 26 -22.93 -10.89 -6.32
CA GLU A 26 -22.55 -9.82 -7.26
C GLU A 26 -22.23 -8.53 -6.52
N TRP A 27 -23.02 -8.18 -5.52
CA TRP A 27 -22.79 -6.99 -4.69
C TRP A 27 -21.49 -7.09 -3.85
N LEU A 28 -21.23 -8.24 -3.28
CA LEU A 28 -19.98 -8.53 -2.57
C LEU A 28 -18.76 -8.43 -3.51
N ASN A 29 -18.85 -8.97 -4.72
CA ASN A 29 -17.79 -8.84 -5.71
C ASN A 29 -17.54 -7.38 -6.13
N LEU A 30 -18.57 -6.57 -6.22
CA LEU A 30 -18.42 -5.13 -6.48
C LEU A 30 -17.71 -4.41 -5.33
N LEU A 31 -17.98 -4.78 -4.07
CA LEU A 31 -17.30 -4.23 -2.91
C LEU A 31 -15.81 -4.61 -2.91
N ASP A 32 -15.47 -5.86 -3.22
CA ASP A 32 -14.09 -6.31 -3.34
C ASP A 32 -13.34 -5.55 -4.46
N LEU A 33 -13.98 -5.36 -5.60
CA LEU A 33 -13.41 -4.57 -6.70
C LEU A 33 -13.15 -3.12 -6.27
N ASN A 34 -14.08 -2.49 -5.54
CA ASN A 34 -13.90 -1.15 -4.99
C ASN A 34 -12.69 -1.06 -4.05
N VAL A 35 -12.50 -2.06 -3.18
CA VAL A 35 -11.33 -2.11 -2.29
C VAL A 35 -10.02 -2.15 -3.09
N TRP A 36 -9.94 -2.97 -4.13
CA TRP A 36 -8.77 -3.03 -5.00
C TRP A 36 -8.48 -1.72 -5.73
N VAL A 37 -9.53 -1.06 -6.25
CA VAL A 37 -9.40 0.25 -6.92
C VAL A 37 -8.89 1.30 -5.94
N ILE A 38 -9.46 1.37 -4.74
CA ILE A 38 -9.03 2.31 -3.69
C ILE A 38 -7.58 2.06 -3.30
N LEU A 39 -7.18 0.80 -3.06
CA LEU A 39 -5.80 0.44 -2.73
C LEU A 39 -4.82 0.87 -3.82
N PHE A 40 -5.16 0.64 -5.09
CA PHE A 40 -4.33 1.06 -6.21
C PHE A 40 -4.16 2.59 -6.28
N LEU A 41 -5.27 3.33 -6.11
CA LEU A 41 -5.24 4.79 -6.07
C LEU A 41 -4.42 5.31 -4.89
N MET A 42 -4.57 4.73 -3.70
CA MET A 42 -3.80 5.11 -2.51
C MET A 42 -2.29 4.89 -2.71
N ILE A 43 -1.90 3.75 -3.29
CA ILE A 43 -0.50 3.48 -3.61
C ILE A 43 0.03 4.49 -4.64
N GLY A 44 -0.78 4.82 -5.65
CA GLY A 44 -0.43 5.82 -6.65
C GLY A 44 -0.17 7.20 -6.02
N VAL A 45 -1.11 7.70 -5.22
CA VAL A 45 -1.00 8.99 -4.53
C VAL A 45 0.20 9.00 -3.57
N ALA A 46 0.38 7.94 -2.79
CA ALA A 46 1.53 7.80 -1.90
C ALA A 46 2.86 7.84 -2.68
N GLY A 47 2.92 7.14 -3.82
CA GLY A 47 4.09 7.15 -4.69
C GLY A 47 4.43 8.55 -5.23
N PHE A 48 3.43 9.29 -5.73
CA PHE A 48 3.64 10.68 -6.17
C PHE A 48 4.12 11.58 -5.04
N THR A 49 3.57 11.44 -3.85
CA THR A 49 4.01 12.20 -2.67
C THR A 49 5.46 11.87 -2.30
N MET A 50 5.85 10.60 -2.37
CA MET A 50 7.23 10.17 -2.12
C MET A 50 8.20 10.69 -3.18
N ILE A 51 7.81 10.68 -4.46
CA ILE A 51 8.61 11.26 -5.55
C ILE A 51 8.88 12.74 -5.27
N SER A 52 7.83 13.51 -4.94
CA SER A 52 7.93 14.93 -4.61
C SER A 52 8.83 15.16 -3.40
N GLY A 53 8.67 14.39 -2.33
CA GLY A 53 9.51 14.48 -1.13
C GLY A 53 10.99 14.19 -1.41
N LEU A 54 11.30 13.16 -2.23
CA LEU A 54 12.68 12.87 -2.63
C LEU A 54 13.28 13.99 -3.48
N LEU A 55 12.50 14.58 -4.39
CA LEU A 55 12.93 15.71 -5.20
C LEU A 55 13.29 16.92 -4.35
N ILE A 56 12.46 17.23 -3.36
CA ILE A 56 12.71 18.34 -2.42
C ILE A 56 14.02 18.09 -1.66
N ILE A 57 14.22 16.89 -1.11
CA ILE A 57 15.46 16.54 -0.40
C ILE A 57 16.68 16.65 -1.32
N ILE A 58 16.59 16.22 -2.58
CA ILE A 58 17.68 16.32 -3.56
C ILE A 58 18.01 17.80 -3.80
N ILE A 59 17.01 18.64 -4.00
CA ILE A 59 17.20 20.09 -4.27
C ILE A 59 17.82 20.78 -3.05
N GLU A 60 17.32 20.54 -1.84
CA GLU A 60 17.87 21.09 -0.59
C GLU A 60 19.32 20.67 -0.34
N ARG A 61 19.72 19.48 -0.76
CA ARG A 61 21.05 18.93 -0.56
C ARG A 61 21.95 19.06 -1.79
N THR A 62 21.54 19.84 -2.79
CA THR A 62 22.31 20.02 -4.04
C THR A 62 23.74 20.48 -3.79
N ASN A 63 23.96 21.41 -2.87
CA ASN A 63 25.29 21.90 -2.51
C ASN A 63 26.17 20.77 -1.95
N MET A 64 25.64 19.97 -1.00
CA MET A 64 26.33 18.81 -0.45
C MET A 64 26.67 17.76 -1.52
N ILE A 65 25.75 17.51 -2.47
CA ILE A 65 25.96 16.61 -3.60
C ILE A 65 27.08 17.14 -4.49
N GLY A 66 27.10 18.46 -4.75
CA GLY A 66 28.14 19.12 -5.52
C GLY A 66 29.54 18.95 -4.91
N ILE A 67 29.65 19.17 -3.59
CA ILE A 67 30.91 18.99 -2.83
C ILE A 67 31.37 17.52 -2.90
N LEU A 68 30.48 16.56 -2.65
CA LEU A 68 30.81 15.15 -2.73
C LEU A 68 31.31 14.73 -4.11
N LYS A 69 30.71 15.26 -5.19
CA LYS A 69 31.17 15.03 -6.57
C LYS A 69 32.53 15.66 -6.83
N ALA A 70 32.77 16.87 -6.31
CA ALA A 70 34.07 17.54 -6.44
C ALA A 70 35.19 16.77 -5.72
N LEU A 71 34.88 16.10 -4.62
CA LEU A 71 35.77 15.20 -3.89
C LEU A 71 35.95 13.83 -4.58
N GLY A 72 35.31 13.59 -5.72
CA GLY A 72 35.46 12.36 -6.50
C GLY A 72 34.44 11.26 -6.18
N ALA A 73 33.37 11.56 -5.42
CA ALA A 73 32.34 10.58 -5.17
C ALA A 73 31.58 10.20 -6.44
N ASP A 74 31.47 8.90 -6.69
CA ASP A 74 30.72 8.37 -7.85
C ASP A 74 29.22 8.60 -7.73
N ASN A 75 28.59 8.88 -8.85
CA ASN A 75 27.16 9.11 -8.97
C ASN A 75 26.31 7.94 -8.39
N PHE A 76 26.81 6.70 -8.56
CA PHE A 76 26.13 5.52 -8.03
C PHE A 76 26.12 5.51 -6.49
N THR A 77 27.25 5.85 -5.89
CA THR A 77 27.39 5.92 -4.41
C THR A 77 26.46 6.97 -3.82
N ILE A 78 26.40 8.15 -4.43
CA ILE A 78 25.50 9.23 -3.98
C ILE A 78 24.04 8.79 -4.10
N ARG A 79 23.62 8.25 -5.26
CA ARG A 79 22.27 7.72 -5.45
C ARG A 79 21.92 6.65 -4.43
N LYS A 80 22.80 5.71 -4.18
CA LYS A 80 22.61 4.63 -3.22
C LYS A 80 22.34 5.20 -1.81
N THR A 81 23.10 6.21 -1.40
CA THR A 81 22.93 6.87 -0.10
C THR A 81 21.55 7.51 0.04
N PHE A 82 21.09 8.26 -0.98
CA PHE A 82 19.76 8.89 -0.97
C PHE A 82 18.64 7.86 -1.01
N LEU A 83 18.79 6.79 -1.78
CA LEU A 83 17.81 5.69 -1.81
C LEU A 83 17.72 4.98 -0.44
N TRP A 84 18.84 4.71 0.21
CA TRP A 84 18.84 4.13 1.56
C TRP A 84 18.15 5.03 2.58
N PHE A 85 18.43 6.33 2.51
CA PHE A 85 17.74 7.31 3.35
C PHE A 85 16.22 7.31 3.11
N ALA A 86 15.80 7.29 1.85
CA ALA A 86 14.38 7.23 1.50
C ALA A 86 13.72 5.93 1.98
N VAL A 87 14.36 4.77 1.80
CA VAL A 87 13.88 3.47 2.29
C VAL A 87 13.73 3.48 3.83
N PHE A 88 14.69 4.06 4.53
CA PHE A 88 14.59 4.22 5.99
C PHE A 88 13.40 5.09 6.40
N LEU A 89 13.18 6.21 5.70
CA LEU A 89 12.05 7.11 5.97
C LEU A 89 10.69 6.42 5.69
N ILE A 90 10.60 5.69 4.56
CA ILE A 90 9.43 4.88 4.20
C ILE A 90 9.15 3.83 5.28
N GLY A 91 10.17 3.08 5.69
CA GLY A 91 10.05 2.04 6.72
C GLY A 91 9.53 2.60 8.04
N LYS A 92 10.05 3.77 8.46
CA LYS A 92 9.58 4.47 9.66
C LYS A 92 8.13 4.93 9.52
N GLY A 93 7.75 5.47 8.36
CA GLY A 93 6.38 5.87 8.06
C GLY A 93 5.42 4.68 8.07
N MET A 94 5.81 3.57 7.43
CA MET A 94 5.04 2.32 7.43
C MET A 94 4.86 1.76 8.84
N LEU A 95 5.89 1.81 9.70
CA LEU A 95 5.79 1.34 11.07
C LEU A 95 4.72 2.14 11.83
N TRP A 96 4.77 3.47 11.78
CA TRP A 96 3.77 4.32 12.41
C TRP A 96 2.37 4.14 11.81
N GLY A 97 2.28 4.04 10.49
CA GLY A 97 1.01 3.77 9.79
C GLY A 97 0.39 2.44 10.22
N ASN A 98 1.19 1.39 10.33
CA ASN A 98 0.73 0.09 10.81
C ASN A 98 0.27 0.13 12.27
N VAL A 99 1.01 0.81 13.16
CA VAL A 99 0.63 0.94 14.57
C VAL A 99 -0.71 1.64 14.69
N ILE A 100 -0.89 2.77 14.00
CA ILE A 100 -2.16 3.52 14.03
C ILE A 100 -3.29 2.70 13.41
N GLY A 101 -3.06 2.07 12.26
CA GLY A 101 -4.06 1.25 11.58
C GLY A 101 -4.50 0.05 12.42
N LEU A 102 -3.56 -0.68 13.03
CA LEU A 102 -3.87 -1.81 13.90
C LEU A 102 -4.58 -1.36 15.17
N ALA A 103 -4.18 -0.23 15.77
CA ALA A 103 -4.87 0.33 16.93
C ALA A 103 -6.32 0.67 16.58
N PHE A 104 -6.56 1.27 15.41
CA PHE A 104 -7.91 1.56 14.94
C PHE A 104 -8.75 0.30 14.72
N CYS A 105 -8.18 -0.73 14.08
CA CYS A 105 -8.84 -2.02 13.89
C CYS A 105 -9.15 -2.70 15.24
N PHE A 106 -8.23 -2.63 16.21
CA PHE A 106 -8.44 -3.18 17.54
C PHE A 106 -9.56 -2.46 18.29
N ILE A 107 -9.58 -1.13 18.26
CA ILE A 107 -10.64 -0.32 18.87
C ILE A 107 -12.00 -0.65 18.25
N GLN A 108 -12.07 -0.76 16.92
CA GLN A 108 -13.30 -1.14 16.22
C GLN A 108 -13.77 -2.54 16.61
N SER A 109 -12.87 -3.51 16.71
CA SER A 109 -13.19 -4.89 17.07
C SER A 109 -13.73 -5.01 18.52
N GLN A 110 -13.21 -4.19 19.45
CA GLN A 110 -13.61 -4.24 20.86
C GLN A 110 -14.85 -3.40 21.16
N PHE A 111 -14.95 -2.23 20.57
CA PHE A 111 -15.99 -1.25 20.93
C PHE A 111 -17.11 -1.16 19.90
N GLY A 112 -16.94 -1.73 18.68
CA GLY A 112 -17.95 -1.69 17.64
C GLY A 112 -18.44 -0.27 17.34
N ILE A 113 -17.51 0.72 17.25
CA ILE A 113 -17.84 2.15 17.12
C ILE A 113 -18.65 2.38 15.85
N PHE A 114 -18.27 1.74 14.76
CA PHE A 114 -19.01 1.79 13.50
C PHE A 114 -20.07 0.69 13.50
N LYS A 115 -21.29 1.12 13.81
CA LYS A 115 -22.50 0.27 13.73
C LYS A 115 -23.04 0.35 12.31
N LEU A 116 -23.48 -0.78 11.79
CA LEU A 116 -24.24 -0.86 10.56
C LEU A 116 -25.73 -0.91 10.90
N ASP A 117 -26.55 -0.46 9.96
CA ASP A 117 -28.01 -0.58 10.08
C ASP A 117 -28.41 -2.06 9.83
N PRO A 118 -28.95 -2.75 10.85
CA PRO A 118 -29.28 -4.17 10.74
C PRO A 118 -30.33 -4.47 9.66
N GLU A 119 -31.19 -3.49 9.34
CA GLU A 119 -32.25 -3.66 8.34
C GLU A 119 -31.68 -3.78 6.92
N ASN A 120 -30.52 -3.13 6.66
CA ASN A 120 -29.90 -3.13 5.33
C ASN A 120 -28.76 -4.12 5.19
N TYR A 121 -28.02 -4.45 6.27
CA TYR A 121 -26.77 -5.21 6.20
C TYR A 121 -26.80 -6.56 6.91
N TYR A 122 -27.87 -6.93 7.58
CA TYR A 122 -28.00 -8.20 8.35
C TYR A 122 -26.93 -8.43 9.42
N VAL A 123 -26.12 -7.40 9.72
CA VAL A 123 -25.05 -7.41 10.73
C VAL A 123 -25.06 -6.09 11.49
N ASP A 124 -24.90 -6.16 12.82
CA ASP A 124 -24.97 -5.00 13.70
C ASP A 124 -23.69 -4.16 13.71
N THR A 125 -22.54 -4.76 13.37
CA THR A 125 -21.22 -4.11 13.44
C THR A 125 -20.34 -4.54 12.28
N VAL A 126 -19.42 -3.63 11.89
CA VAL A 126 -18.38 -3.97 10.91
C VAL A 126 -17.46 -5.03 11.49
N SER A 127 -17.49 -6.24 10.91
CA SER A 127 -16.62 -7.34 11.31
C SER A 127 -15.20 -7.11 10.77
N VAL A 128 -14.21 -7.06 11.67
CA VAL A 128 -12.81 -6.94 11.30
C VAL A 128 -12.18 -8.34 11.28
N SER A 129 -11.91 -8.87 10.09
CA SER A 129 -11.17 -10.11 9.93
C SER A 129 -9.69 -9.81 9.72
N PHE A 130 -8.86 -10.20 10.68
CA PHE A 130 -7.41 -9.99 10.62
C PHE A 130 -6.71 -11.23 10.08
N ASN A 131 -6.17 -11.14 8.86
CA ASN A 131 -5.35 -12.18 8.27
C ASN A 131 -3.91 -11.70 8.16
N ILE A 132 -2.99 -12.32 8.93
CA ILE A 132 -1.59 -11.94 9.02
C ILE A 132 -0.88 -12.03 7.66
N TRP A 133 -1.25 -12.99 6.81
CA TRP A 133 -0.65 -13.17 5.49
C TRP A 133 -0.98 -12.01 4.54
N PHE A 134 -2.24 -11.58 4.50
CA PHE A 134 -2.64 -10.41 3.73
C PHE A 134 -1.97 -9.13 4.24
N PHE A 135 -1.87 -8.98 5.55
CA PHE A 135 -1.19 -7.85 6.17
C PHE A 135 0.28 -7.78 5.75
N LEU A 136 1.02 -8.89 5.84
CA LEU A 136 2.42 -8.96 5.41
C LEU A 136 2.58 -8.72 3.91
N LEU A 137 1.70 -9.28 3.08
CA LEU A 137 1.74 -9.13 1.63
C LEU A 137 1.51 -7.69 1.20
N ILE A 138 0.52 -7.00 1.79
CA ILE A 138 0.25 -5.59 1.52
C ILE A 138 1.44 -4.72 1.94
N ASN A 139 2.01 -4.95 3.12
CA ASN A 139 3.18 -4.20 3.58
C ASN A 139 4.39 -4.41 2.66
N ALA A 140 4.69 -5.65 2.31
CA ALA A 140 5.79 -5.96 1.39
C ALA A 140 5.56 -5.35 0.01
N GLY A 141 4.34 -5.46 -0.52
CA GLY A 141 3.95 -4.88 -1.81
C GLY A 141 4.05 -3.36 -1.83
N THR A 142 3.59 -2.69 -0.77
CA THR A 142 3.66 -1.23 -0.62
C THR A 142 5.12 -0.77 -0.55
N LEU A 143 5.95 -1.45 0.24
CA LEU A 143 7.38 -1.13 0.34
C LEU A 143 8.09 -1.30 -1.01
N LEU A 144 7.83 -2.40 -1.70
CA LEU A 144 8.42 -2.69 -3.00
C LEU A 144 7.97 -1.65 -4.05
N ALA A 145 6.69 -1.35 -4.14
CA ALA A 145 6.15 -0.34 -5.04
C ALA A 145 6.75 1.04 -4.76
N SER A 146 6.86 1.43 -3.49
CA SER A 146 7.44 2.70 -3.08
C SER A 146 8.93 2.81 -3.49
N VAL A 147 9.71 1.76 -3.27
CA VAL A 147 11.12 1.73 -3.66
C VAL A 147 11.27 1.80 -5.18
N LEU A 148 10.45 1.07 -5.93
CA LEU A 148 10.46 1.13 -7.40
C LEU A 148 10.14 2.52 -7.93
N MET A 149 9.16 3.20 -7.35
CA MET A 149 8.79 4.58 -7.73
C MET A 149 9.92 5.58 -7.48
N LEU A 150 10.77 5.35 -6.47
CA LEU A 150 11.91 6.23 -6.15
C LEU A 150 13.10 6.09 -7.11
N ILE A 151 13.18 5.01 -7.88
CA ILE A 151 14.28 4.79 -8.82
C ILE A 151 14.30 5.90 -9.89
N GLY A 152 13.12 6.27 -10.43
CA GLY A 152 13.00 7.31 -11.44
C GLY A 152 13.63 8.66 -11.01
N PRO A 153 13.13 9.30 -9.93
CA PRO A 153 13.67 10.57 -9.44
C PRO A 153 15.14 10.51 -9.05
N SER A 154 15.63 9.36 -8.60
CA SER A 154 17.03 9.20 -8.20
C SER A 154 18.03 9.47 -9.34
N PHE A 155 17.60 9.33 -10.61
CA PHE A 155 18.44 9.66 -11.76
C PHE A 155 18.70 11.16 -11.90
N LEU A 156 17.87 12.04 -11.31
CA LEU A 156 18.12 13.49 -11.32
C LEU A 156 19.42 13.86 -10.59
N ILE A 157 19.82 13.07 -9.59
CA ILE A 157 21.10 13.26 -8.89
C ILE A 157 22.29 13.23 -9.86
N THR A 158 22.21 12.43 -10.93
CA THR A 158 23.30 12.32 -11.91
C THR A 158 23.46 13.58 -12.75
N LYS A 159 22.37 14.35 -12.96
CA LYS A 159 22.35 15.57 -13.78
C LYS A 159 22.85 16.81 -13.03
N ILE A 160 23.07 16.74 -11.71
CA ILE A 160 23.60 17.87 -10.93
C ILE A 160 25.07 18.07 -11.26
N ASN A 161 25.40 19.22 -11.88
CA ASN A 161 26.77 19.61 -12.20
C ASN A 161 27.44 20.26 -10.98
N PRO A 162 28.64 19.81 -10.57
CA PRO A 162 29.34 20.39 -9.42
C PRO A 162 29.69 21.87 -9.61
N ALA A 163 29.99 22.30 -10.83
CA ALA A 163 30.37 23.69 -11.15
C ALA A 163 29.21 24.70 -10.95
N SER A 164 27.96 24.30 -11.16
CA SER A 164 26.80 25.17 -10.99
C SER A 164 26.30 25.24 -9.54
N SER A 165 26.52 24.20 -8.77
CA SER A 165 26.07 24.13 -7.37
C SER A 165 26.91 24.97 -6.40
N MET A 166 28.14 25.34 -6.75
CA MET A 166 29.04 26.17 -5.94
C MET A 166 28.92 27.67 -6.28
N ARG A 167 28.10 28.08 -7.25
CA ARG A 167 28.03 29.46 -7.74
C ARG A 167 26.90 30.30 -7.11
N TYR A 168 26.09 29.72 -6.26
CA TYR A 168 24.95 30.37 -5.62
C TYR A 168 25.20 30.60 -4.12
N GLU A 169 26.31 31.25 -3.77
CA GLU A 169 26.50 32.03 -2.55
C GLU A 169 26.78 33.48 -2.89
#